data_603e7d8f4103c1a4b8e54f9734f51280
#
_entry.id   603e7d8f4103c1a4b8e54f9734f51280
#
_cell.length_a   1.000
_cell.length_b   1.000
_cell.length_c   1.000
_cell.angle_alpha   90.00
_cell.angle_beta   90.00
_cell.angle_gamma   90.00
#
_symmetry.space_group_name_H-M   'P 1'
#
loop_
_entity.id
_entity.type
_entity.pdbx_description
1 polymer ?
#
loop_
_entity_poly.entity_id
_entity_poly.type
_entity_poly.pdbx_seq_one_letter_code
_entity_poly.pdbx_strand_id
1 'polypeptide(L)'
;KTPVSTVKLLGGFQVFDKEGVDITDNFTPIVKQILLYLLLSTVKDGKKVTSEKLDETFWFEMDKASASNNRSVNVRKLRLLLEKVGDISIVNKTSYWFVEMGDKVVCDYKNIMLLLKKTKEEKRVSANILTAILDIAQNGTLLPNLNAEWADGYKSEYSTLLIEVLLKSVLLPEVESDLNLQVKIANVILLHDNIDEEAVRIKCRALFLLGQKGASKQCFDKFAQEHLRLLNTYPEISYDEVVS
;
A
#
# COMPACT_ATOMS: atom_id res chain seq x y z
N LYS A 1 11.48 -12.56 23.03
CA LYS A 1 10.71 -11.70 22.10
C LYS A 1 9.24 -12.02 22.26
N THR A 2 8.41 -11.03 22.57
CA THR A 2 6.95 -11.20 22.58
C THR A 2 6.53 -11.60 21.16
N PRO A 3 5.75 -12.67 20.98
CA PRO A 3 5.28 -13.06 19.66
C PRO A 3 4.42 -11.95 19.06
N VAL A 4 4.72 -11.56 17.83
CA VAL A 4 4.05 -10.48 17.11
C VAL A 4 3.41 -11.05 15.87
N SER A 5 2.12 -10.88 15.74
CA SER A 5 1.38 -11.26 14.55
C SER A 5 1.59 -10.24 13.43
N THR A 6 1.40 -10.68 12.19
CA THR A 6 1.63 -9.81 11.03
C THR A 6 0.45 -9.85 10.08
N VAL A 7 0.00 -8.68 9.66
CA VAL A 7 -0.98 -8.51 8.57
C VAL A 7 -0.31 -7.70 7.47
N LYS A 8 -0.06 -8.32 6.33
CA LYS A 8 0.54 -7.69 5.16
C LYS A 8 -0.53 -7.39 4.13
N LEU A 9 -0.52 -6.18 3.61
CA LEU A 9 -1.39 -5.73 2.53
C LEU A 9 -0.59 -5.23 1.31
N LEU A 10 0.68 -4.89 1.50
CA LEU A 10 1.55 -4.42 0.42
C LEU A 10 2.18 -5.62 -0.29
N GLY A 11 2.05 -5.65 -1.63
CA GLY A 11 2.46 -6.79 -2.45
C GLY A 11 1.48 -7.97 -2.43
N GLY A 12 0.46 -7.96 -1.57
CA GLY A 12 -0.56 -8.97 -1.45
C GLY A 12 -1.06 -9.14 -0.01
N PHE A 13 -2.19 -9.82 0.13
CA PHE A 13 -2.76 -10.13 1.44
C PHE A 13 -2.09 -11.35 2.05
N GLN A 14 -1.49 -11.20 3.23
CA GLN A 14 -0.94 -12.29 4.03
C GLN A 14 -1.18 -12.03 5.52
N VAL A 15 -1.49 -13.10 6.25
CA VAL A 15 -1.69 -13.05 7.71
C VAL A 15 -0.88 -14.14 8.37
N PHE A 16 -0.03 -13.73 9.30
CA PHE A 16 0.71 -14.63 10.18
C PHE A 16 0.19 -14.48 11.60
N ASP A 17 -0.13 -15.59 12.24
CA ASP A 17 -0.61 -15.59 13.60
C ASP A 17 0.51 -15.28 14.64
N LYS A 18 0.15 -15.25 15.91
CA LYS A 18 1.09 -14.98 17.02
C LYS A 18 2.22 -16.02 17.15
N GLU A 19 2.11 -17.17 16.50
CA GLU A 19 3.12 -18.23 16.48
C GLU A 19 3.97 -18.17 15.21
N GLY A 20 3.66 -17.23 14.30
CA GLY A 20 4.33 -17.04 13.02
C GLY A 20 3.85 -18.00 11.93
N VAL A 21 2.72 -18.67 12.15
CA VAL A 21 2.13 -19.58 11.15
C VAL A 21 1.35 -18.76 10.14
N ASP A 22 1.55 -19.03 8.85
CA ASP A 22 0.75 -18.44 7.79
C ASP A 22 -0.66 -19.02 7.79
N ILE A 23 -1.64 -18.18 8.07
CA ILE A 23 -3.07 -18.53 8.11
C ILE A 23 -3.87 -17.84 7.01
N THR A 24 -3.20 -17.30 6.00
CA THR A 24 -3.82 -16.55 4.90
C THR A 24 -4.95 -17.32 4.22
N ASP A 25 -4.75 -18.61 3.94
CA ASP A 25 -5.71 -19.46 3.25
C ASP A 25 -6.96 -19.79 4.09
N ASN A 26 -6.94 -19.52 5.39
CA ASN A 26 -8.12 -19.69 6.25
C ASN A 26 -9.19 -18.60 6.02
N PHE A 27 -8.81 -17.49 5.37
CA PHE A 27 -9.71 -16.39 5.06
C PHE A 27 -10.44 -16.66 3.73
N THR A 28 -11.70 -17.07 3.81
CA THR A 28 -12.53 -17.16 2.60
C THR A 28 -12.65 -15.81 1.90
N PRO A 29 -12.93 -15.74 0.59
CA PRO A 29 -12.98 -14.48 -0.15
C PRO A 29 -13.82 -13.39 0.52
N ILE A 30 -15.02 -13.73 0.99
CA ILE A 30 -15.91 -12.75 1.63
C ILE A 30 -15.39 -12.31 3.00
N VAL A 31 -14.89 -13.23 3.83
CA VAL A 31 -14.32 -12.91 5.15
C VAL A 31 -13.10 -12.02 5.02
N LYS A 32 -12.22 -12.31 4.04
CA LYS A 32 -11.07 -11.47 3.70
C LYS A 32 -11.51 -10.07 3.29
N GLN A 33 -12.48 -9.95 2.38
CA GLN A 33 -12.92 -8.64 1.91
C GLN A 33 -13.56 -7.79 3.01
N ILE A 34 -14.32 -8.39 3.93
CA ILE A 34 -14.88 -7.67 5.09
C ILE A 34 -13.75 -7.12 5.97
N LEU A 35 -12.75 -7.95 6.30
CA LEU A 35 -11.59 -7.49 7.07
C LEU A 35 -10.90 -6.33 6.38
N LEU A 36 -10.59 -6.47 5.10
CA LEU A 36 -9.87 -5.46 4.32
C LEU A 36 -10.66 -4.14 4.22
N TYR A 37 -11.95 -4.22 3.94
CA TYR A 37 -12.80 -3.04 3.86
C TYR A 37 -12.83 -2.25 5.17
N LEU A 38 -13.02 -2.94 6.29
CA LEU A 38 -13.03 -2.33 7.61
C LEU A 38 -11.65 -1.79 8.02
N LEU A 39 -10.59 -2.53 7.72
CA LEU A 39 -9.22 -2.14 8.05
C LEU A 39 -8.79 -0.91 7.26
N LEU A 40 -8.98 -0.91 5.94
CA LEU A 40 -8.63 0.23 5.09
C LEU A 40 -9.42 1.49 5.49
N SER A 41 -10.73 1.35 5.75
CA SER A 41 -11.58 2.46 6.22
C SER A 41 -11.10 3.02 7.56
N THR A 42 -10.76 2.15 8.52
CA THR A 42 -10.29 2.55 9.84
C THR A 42 -8.93 3.27 9.76
N VAL A 43 -7.99 2.74 8.97
CA VAL A 43 -6.63 3.29 8.85
C VAL A 43 -6.64 4.62 8.12
N LYS A 44 -7.45 4.75 7.05
CA LYS A 44 -7.51 5.97 6.24
C LYS A 44 -7.90 7.19 7.07
N ASP A 45 -9.07 7.17 7.69
CA ASP A 45 -9.69 8.35 8.31
C ASP A 45 -10.21 8.10 9.73
N GLY A 46 -9.92 6.95 10.33
CA GLY A 46 -10.63 6.49 11.52
C GLY A 46 -12.12 6.25 11.26
N LYS A 47 -12.50 6.14 9.98
CA LYS A 47 -13.90 6.00 9.59
C LYS A 47 -14.49 4.70 10.10
N LYS A 48 -15.64 4.86 10.68
CA LYS A 48 -16.52 3.78 11.10
C LYS A 48 -17.49 3.49 9.97
N VAL A 49 -17.63 2.24 9.61
CA VAL A 49 -18.53 1.79 8.53
C VAL A 49 -19.89 1.42 9.12
N THR A 50 -20.99 1.92 8.57
CA THR A 50 -22.32 1.53 9.02
C THR A 50 -22.66 0.10 8.60
N SER A 51 -23.59 -0.54 9.32
CA SER A 51 -24.10 -1.85 8.92
C SER A 51 -24.74 -1.83 7.54
N GLU A 52 -25.51 -0.77 7.24
CA GLU A 52 -26.11 -0.58 5.92
C GLU A 52 -25.05 -0.51 4.82
N LYS A 53 -23.95 0.23 5.06
CA LYS A 53 -22.87 0.35 4.07
C LYS A 53 -22.15 -0.99 3.82
N LEU A 54 -21.97 -1.82 4.85
CA LEU A 54 -21.45 -3.17 4.68
C LEU A 54 -22.41 -4.05 3.85
N ASP A 55 -23.71 -3.98 4.17
CA ASP A 55 -24.72 -4.75 3.48
C ASP A 55 -24.83 -4.34 2.00
N GLU A 56 -24.83 -3.05 1.70
CA GLU A 56 -24.80 -2.51 0.34
C GLU A 56 -23.53 -2.92 -0.43
N THR A 57 -22.37 -2.97 0.24
CA THR A 57 -21.11 -3.28 -0.42
C THR A 57 -21.00 -4.76 -0.80
N PHE A 58 -21.47 -5.67 0.08
CA PHE A 58 -21.23 -7.11 -0.09
C PHE A 58 -22.45 -7.93 -0.42
N TRP A 59 -23.67 -7.39 -0.18
CA TRP A 59 -24.94 -8.12 -0.35
C TRP A 59 -26.04 -7.25 -0.94
N PHE A 60 -25.69 -6.34 -1.86
CA PHE A 60 -26.62 -5.38 -2.45
C PHE A 60 -27.83 -6.03 -3.19
N GLU A 61 -27.69 -7.27 -3.67
CA GLU A 61 -28.76 -8.01 -4.35
C GLU A 61 -29.71 -8.74 -3.38
N MET A 62 -29.40 -8.72 -2.08
CA MET A 62 -30.19 -9.44 -1.06
C MET A 62 -31.17 -8.50 -0.37
N ASP A 63 -32.28 -9.06 0.12
CA ASP A 63 -33.15 -8.35 1.04
C ASP A 63 -32.42 -8.04 2.37
N LYS A 64 -32.92 -7.04 3.09
CA LYS A 64 -32.28 -6.52 4.31
C LYS A 64 -32.06 -7.61 5.39
N ALA A 65 -32.99 -8.53 5.56
CA ALA A 65 -32.90 -9.57 6.57
C ALA A 65 -31.81 -10.60 6.19
N SER A 66 -31.77 -11.01 4.94
CA SER A 66 -30.77 -11.93 4.39
C SER A 66 -29.36 -11.31 4.42
N ALA A 67 -29.19 -10.04 4.04
CA ALA A 67 -27.94 -9.32 4.11
C ALA A 67 -27.42 -9.22 5.56
N SER A 68 -28.27 -8.85 6.50
CA SER A 68 -27.93 -8.78 7.94
C SER A 68 -27.51 -10.15 8.51
N ASN A 69 -28.19 -11.22 8.11
CA ASN A 69 -27.80 -12.58 8.53
C ASN A 69 -26.44 -12.97 7.96
N ASN A 70 -26.20 -12.73 6.66
CA ASN A 70 -24.90 -13.00 6.02
C ASN A 70 -23.76 -12.22 6.68
N ARG A 71 -23.97 -10.92 6.96
CA ARG A 71 -23.02 -10.11 7.71
C ARG A 71 -22.69 -10.75 9.06
N SER A 72 -23.70 -11.11 9.83
CA SER A 72 -23.52 -11.69 11.17
C SER A 72 -22.73 -13.00 11.14
N VAL A 73 -23.05 -13.89 10.19
CA VAL A 73 -22.33 -15.17 10.03
C VAL A 73 -20.88 -14.96 9.64
N ASN A 74 -20.61 -14.08 8.66
CA ASN A 74 -19.24 -13.87 8.17
C ASN A 74 -18.40 -13.07 9.16
N VAL A 75 -18.95 -12.09 9.85
CA VAL A 75 -18.23 -11.37 10.94
C VAL A 75 -17.90 -12.31 12.10
N ARG A 76 -18.79 -13.26 12.43
CA ARG A 76 -18.46 -14.28 13.44
C ARG A 76 -17.28 -15.15 13.01
N LYS A 77 -17.27 -15.63 11.75
CA LYS A 77 -16.13 -16.39 11.20
C LYS A 77 -14.84 -15.56 11.24
N LEU A 78 -14.92 -14.31 10.84
CA LEU A 78 -13.78 -13.39 10.89
C LEU A 78 -13.23 -13.22 12.30
N ARG A 79 -14.09 -13.01 13.29
CA ARG A 79 -13.68 -12.88 14.71
C ARG A 79 -12.94 -14.10 15.21
N LEU A 80 -13.40 -15.32 14.88
CA LEU A 80 -12.72 -16.56 15.27
C LEU A 80 -11.32 -16.69 14.63
N LEU A 81 -11.13 -16.20 13.40
CA LEU A 81 -9.80 -16.15 12.78
C LEU A 81 -8.90 -15.12 13.46
N LEU A 82 -9.44 -13.95 13.78
CA LEU A 82 -8.69 -12.89 14.45
C LEU A 82 -8.28 -13.23 15.89
N GLU A 83 -8.99 -14.12 16.57
CA GLU A 83 -8.56 -14.68 17.86
C GLU A 83 -7.21 -15.43 17.77
N LYS A 84 -6.92 -16.08 16.61
CA LYS A 84 -5.63 -16.73 16.36
C LYS A 84 -4.52 -15.71 16.10
N VAL A 85 -4.85 -14.62 15.41
CA VAL A 85 -3.94 -13.50 15.23
C VAL A 85 -3.64 -12.83 16.57
N GLY A 86 -4.66 -12.61 17.38
CA GLY A 86 -4.58 -11.92 18.68
C GLY A 86 -4.36 -10.41 18.51
N ASP A 87 -4.70 -9.64 19.50
CA ASP A 87 -4.54 -8.17 19.58
C ASP A 87 -5.10 -7.38 18.36
N ILE A 88 -6.05 -7.99 17.66
CA ILE A 88 -6.83 -7.39 16.57
C ILE A 88 -8.28 -7.85 16.70
N SER A 89 -9.21 -6.93 16.56
CA SER A 89 -10.62 -7.24 16.70
C SER A 89 -11.53 -6.40 15.81
N ILE A 90 -12.67 -6.97 15.44
CA ILE A 90 -13.77 -6.27 14.78
C ILE A 90 -14.73 -5.77 15.85
N VAL A 91 -14.82 -4.46 15.98
CA VAL A 91 -15.66 -3.77 16.95
C VAL A 91 -16.93 -3.27 16.29
N ASN A 92 -18.06 -3.46 16.95
CA ASN A 92 -19.33 -2.84 16.60
C ASN A 92 -19.81 -1.99 17.78
N LYS A 93 -19.92 -0.69 17.54
CA LYS A 93 -20.52 0.26 18.51
C LYS A 93 -21.58 1.08 17.80
N THR A 94 -22.82 1.03 18.29
CA THR A 94 -23.94 1.85 17.82
C THR A 94 -24.14 1.72 16.29
N SER A 95 -24.16 0.49 15.77
CA SER A 95 -24.29 0.17 14.34
C SER A 95 -23.11 0.58 13.45
N TYR A 96 -22.00 0.98 14.04
CA TYR A 96 -20.74 1.26 13.34
C TYR A 96 -19.70 0.16 13.57
N TRP A 97 -19.01 -0.19 12.49
CA TRP A 97 -17.99 -1.23 12.44
C TRP A 97 -16.63 -0.62 12.18
N PHE A 98 -15.61 -1.11 12.88
CA PHE A 98 -14.22 -0.71 12.68
C PHE A 98 -13.26 -1.78 13.22
N VAL A 99 -11.98 -1.67 12.88
CA VAL A 99 -10.92 -2.56 13.35
C VAL A 99 -10.13 -1.88 14.46
N GLU A 100 -9.98 -2.57 15.59
CA GLU A 100 -9.00 -2.20 16.62
C GLU A 100 -7.78 -3.11 16.50
N MET A 101 -6.59 -2.52 16.47
CA MET A 101 -5.30 -3.22 16.48
C MET A 101 -4.41 -2.65 17.58
N GLY A 102 -3.93 -3.52 18.47
CA GLY A 102 -2.94 -3.16 19.48
C GLY A 102 -1.50 -3.34 19.00
N ASP A 103 -0.56 -3.23 19.94
CA ASP A 103 0.88 -3.19 19.68
C ASP A 103 1.49 -4.56 19.33
N LYS A 104 0.75 -5.66 19.56
CA LYS A 104 1.19 -7.02 19.25
C LYS A 104 0.85 -7.46 17.82
N VAL A 105 0.31 -6.57 17.00
CA VAL A 105 0.04 -6.81 15.58
C VAL A 105 0.77 -5.78 14.73
N VAL A 106 1.60 -6.23 13.82
CA VAL A 106 2.25 -5.39 12.82
C VAL A 106 1.43 -5.43 11.54
N CYS A 107 0.95 -4.27 11.10
CA CYS A 107 0.28 -4.10 9.80
C CYS A 107 1.08 -3.11 8.96
N ASP A 108 1.61 -3.57 7.82
CA ASP A 108 2.45 -2.76 6.93
C ASP A 108 1.71 -1.51 6.41
N TYR A 109 0.48 -1.66 5.95
CA TYR A 109 -0.34 -0.55 5.47
C TYR A 109 -0.65 0.47 6.58
N LYS A 110 -1.00 0.02 7.80
CA LYS A 110 -1.22 0.93 8.94
C LYS A 110 0.05 1.72 9.24
N ASN A 111 1.20 1.03 9.28
CA ASN A 111 2.47 1.65 9.63
C ASN A 111 2.91 2.68 8.59
N ILE A 112 2.85 2.33 7.31
CA ILE A 112 3.25 3.29 6.26
C ILE A 112 2.29 4.49 6.20
N MET A 113 1.00 4.29 6.36
CA MET A 113 0.03 5.39 6.36
C MET A 113 0.23 6.36 7.54
N LEU A 114 0.63 5.86 8.70
CA LEU A 114 1.01 6.71 9.84
C LEU A 114 2.25 7.56 9.53
N LEU A 115 3.27 6.97 8.91
CA LEU A 115 4.49 7.69 8.49
C LEU A 115 4.19 8.75 7.43
N LEU A 116 3.38 8.42 6.42
CA LEU A 116 2.99 9.35 5.36
C LEU A 116 2.15 10.51 5.89
N LYS A 117 1.20 10.26 6.79
CA LYS A 117 0.39 11.29 7.45
C LYS A 117 1.25 12.23 8.29
N LYS A 118 2.16 11.67 9.09
CA LYS A 118 3.11 12.44 9.90
C LYS A 118 3.97 13.37 9.03
N THR A 119 4.50 12.86 7.92
CA THR A 119 5.28 13.65 6.96
C THR A 119 4.48 14.81 6.38
N LYS A 120 3.20 14.59 6.07
CA LYS A 120 2.31 15.62 5.54
C LYS A 120 2.00 16.71 6.58
N GLU A 121 1.77 16.33 7.83
CA GLU A 121 1.48 17.26 8.93
C GLU A 121 2.71 18.11 9.28
N GLU A 122 3.87 17.49 9.40
CA GLU A 122 5.12 18.16 9.71
C GLU A 122 5.69 18.95 8.52
N LYS A 123 5.13 18.78 7.32
CA LYS A 123 5.62 19.36 6.05
C LYS A 123 7.11 19.12 5.78
N ARG A 124 7.67 18.09 6.41
CA ARG A 124 9.08 17.73 6.34
C ARG A 124 9.26 16.21 6.40
N VAL A 125 10.15 15.70 5.57
CA VAL A 125 10.62 14.31 5.62
C VAL A 125 11.99 14.31 6.27
N SER A 126 12.18 13.55 7.36
CA SER A 126 13.51 13.28 7.90
C SER A 126 14.10 12.02 7.24
N ALA A 127 15.43 11.90 7.21
CA ALA A 127 16.10 10.72 6.65
C ALA A 127 15.65 9.41 7.31
N ASN A 128 15.41 9.40 8.62
CA ASN A 128 14.93 8.22 9.33
C ASN A 128 13.50 7.82 8.92
N ILE A 129 12.61 8.81 8.76
CA ILE A 129 11.24 8.55 8.29
C ILE A 129 11.25 8.05 6.85
N LEU A 130 12.08 8.65 5.98
CA LEU A 130 12.23 8.22 4.60
C LEU A 130 12.70 6.76 4.52
N THR A 131 13.73 6.38 5.28
CA THR A 131 14.21 5.01 5.33
C THR A 131 13.09 4.05 5.76
N ALA A 132 12.35 4.37 6.81
CA ALA A 132 11.24 3.54 7.27
C ALA A 132 10.12 3.43 6.22
N ILE A 133 9.81 4.50 5.49
CA ILE A 133 8.84 4.47 4.39
C ILE A 133 9.32 3.52 3.28
N LEU A 134 10.58 3.64 2.84
CA LEU A 134 11.15 2.83 1.78
C LEU A 134 11.21 1.33 2.15
N ASP A 135 11.57 1.01 3.40
CA ASP A 135 11.64 -0.36 3.90
C ASP A 135 10.27 -1.06 3.84
N ILE A 136 9.19 -0.32 4.06
CA ILE A 136 7.83 -0.86 3.96
C ILE A 136 7.37 -0.86 2.49
N ALA A 137 7.51 0.26 1.79
CA ALA A 137 6.97 0.47 0.44
C ALA A 137 7.59 -0.45 -0.62
N GLN A 138 8.83 -0.90 -0.44
CA GLN A 138 9.49 -1.83 -1.37
C GLN A 138 8.79 -3.19 -1.48
N ASN A 139 7.90 -3.54 -0.53
CA ASN A 139 7.14 -4.80 -0.56
C ASN A 139 6.08 -4.83 -1.67
N GLY A 140 5.74 -3.71 -2.28
CA GLY A 140 4.81 -3.64 -3.41
C GLY A 140 3.65 -2.66 -3.22
N THR A 141 2.74 -2.68 -4.19
CA THR A 141 1.52 -1.86 -4.16
C THR A 141 0.47 -2.45 -3.21
N LEU A 142 -0.50 -1.63 -2.82
CA LEU A 142 -1.59 -2.07 -1.94
C LEU A 142 -2.51 -3.08 -2.64
N LEU A 143 -2.57 -4.30 -2.11
CA LEU A 143 -3.49 -5.36 -2.54
C LEU A 143 -3.57 -5.54 -4.07
N PRO A 144 -2.43 -5.78 -4.77
CA PRO A 144 -2.38 -5.78 -6.24
C PRO A 144 -3.34 -6.80 -6.89
N ASN A 145 -3.64 -7.90 -6.20
CA ASN A 145 -4.48 -8.98 -6.71
C ASN A 145 -5.96 -8.87 -6.27
N LEU A 146 -6.33 -7.82 -5.56
CA LEU A 146 -7.72 -7.59 -5.16
C LEU A 146 -8.44 -6.78 -6.23
N ASN A 147 -9.35 -7.43 -6.97
CA ASN A 147 -10.24 -6.80 -7.93
C ASN A 147 -11.59 -6.51 -7.26
N ALA A 148 -11.70 -5.38 -6.59
CA ALA A 148 -12.92 -4.93 -5.94
C ALA A 148 -13.02 -3.40 -6.08
N GLU A 149 -14.08 -2.94 -6.71
CA GLU A 149 -14.32 -1.51 -7.00
C GLU A 149 -14.17 -0.63 -5.75
N TRP A 150 -14.68 -1.10 -4.60
CA TRP A 150 -14.56 -0.38 -3.33
C TRP A 150 -13.11 -0.16 -2.86
N ALA A 151 -12.16 -0.97 -3.35
CA ALA A 151 -10.75 -0.88 -2.97
C ALA A 151 -9.95 0.12 -3.81
N ASP A 152 -10.42 0.47 -5.01
CA ASP A 152 -9.67 1.28 -5.98
C ASP A 152 -9.33 2.67 -5.45
N GLY A 153 -10.26 3.29 -4.74
CA GLY A 153 -10.03 4.58 -4.10
C GLY A 153 -8.91 4.56 -3.05
N TYR A 154 -8.83 3.48 -2.25
CA TYR A 154 -7.75 3.31 -1.26
C TYR A 154 -6.40 3.05 -1.91
N LYS A 155 -6.37 2.23 -2.96
CA LYS A 155 -5.15 1.93 -3.72
C LYS A 155 -4.58 3.19 -4.37
N SER A 156 -5.43 3.95 -5.06
CA SER A 156 -5.07 5.19 -5.74
C SER A 156 -4.56 6.25 -4.75
N GLU A 157 -5.25 6.45 -3.63
CA GLU A 157 -4.84 7.42 -2.62
C GLU A 157 -3.49 7.06 -1.98
N TYR A 158 -3.27 5.79 -1.64
CA TYR A 158 -2.00 5.33 -1.11
C TYR A 158 -0.85 5.58 -2.09
N SER A 159 -1.02 5.19 -3.36
CA SER A 159 -0.02 5.39 -4.41
C SER A 159 0.29 6.87 -4.62
N THR A 160 -0.72 7.72 -4.73
CA THR A 160 -0.55 9.17 -4.92
C THR A 160 0.19 9.81 -3.76
N LEU A 161 -0.21 9.49 -2.52
CA LEU A 161 0.41 10.05 -1.33
C LEU A 161 1.87 9.61 -1.18
N LEU A 162 2.17 8.34 -1.47
CA LEU A 162 3.52 7.80 -1.43
C LEU A 162 4.42 8.46 -2.47
N ILE A 163 3.98 8.54 -3.73
CA ILE A 163 4.74 9.19 -4.81
C ILE A 163 5.02 10.65 -4.46
N GLU A 164 4.03 11.41 -3.99
CA GLU A 164 4.20 12.79 -3.59
C GLU A 164 5.28 12.97 -2.51
N VAL A 165 5.26 12.14 -1.47
CA VAL A 165 6.25 12.18 -0.39
C VAL A 165 7.65 11.81 -0.91
N LEU A 166 7.75 10.78 -1.75
CA LEU A 166 9.02 10.32 -2.28
C LEU A 166 9.65 11.33 -3.24
N LEU A 167 8.88 11.93 -4.14
CA LEU A 167 9.39 12.99 -5.05
C LEU A 167 9.87 14.21 -4.26
N LYS A 168 9.17 14.62 -3.21
CA LYS A 168 9.63 15.70 -2.34
C LYS A 168 10.91 15.35 -1.60
N SER A 169 11.10 14.09 -1.24
CA SER A 169 12.30 13.64 -0.52
C SER A 169 13.58 13.69 -1.35
N VAL A 170 13.49 13.64 -2.67
CA VAL A 170 14.65 13.74 -3.57
C VAL A 170 15.36 15.08 -3.45
N LEU A 171 14.65 16.12 -3.01
CA LEU A 171 15.21 17.46 -2.79
C LEU A 171 15.94 17.62 -1.43
N LEU A 172 15.99 16.56 -0.62
CA LEU A 172 16.73 16.59 0.64
C LEU A 172 18.23 16.49 0.37
N PRO A 173 19.09 17.29 1.03
CA PRO A 173 20.53 17.24 0.83
C PRO A 173 21.15 15.85 1.03
N GLU A 174 20.62 15.09 1.99
CA GLU A 174 21.04 13.71 2.27
C GLU A 174 20.71 12.75 1.13
N VAL A 175 19.61 12.99 0.41
CA VAL A 175 19.19 12.20 -0.75
C VAL A 175 19.94 12.65 -2.00
N GLU A 176 20.11 13.97 -2.18
CA GLU A 176 20.83 14.54 -3.32
C GLU A 176 22.26 14.03 -3.42
N SER A 177 22.90 13.79 -2.27
CA SER A 177 24.27 13.26 -2.18
C SER A 177 24.37 11.74 -2.25
N ASP A 178 23.25 11.00 -2.17
CA ASP A 178 23.20 9.52 -2.17
C ASP A 178 22.50 8.96 -3.42
N LEU A 179 23.29 8.68 -4.45
CA LEU A 179 22.78 8.14 -5.72
C LEU A 179 22.10 6.76 -5.56
N ASN A 180 22.53 5.93 -4.62
CA ASN A 180 21.88 4.64 -4.36
C ASN A 180 20.52 4.83 -3.71
N LEU A 181 20.37 5.81 -2.83
CA LEU A 181 19.10 6.15 -2.22
C LEU A 181 18.14 6.73 -3.27
N GLN A 182 18.62 7.56 -4.19
CA GLN A 182 17.82 8.04 -5.33
C GLN A 182 17.29 6.88 -6.19
N VAL A 183 18.12 5.86 -6.48
CA VAL A 183 17.68 4.67 -7.21
C VAL A 183 16.61 3.91 -6.44
N LYS A 184 16.74 3.75 -5.12
CA LYS A 184 15.72 3.10 -4.27
C LYS A 184 14.39 3.84 -4.30
N ILE A 185 14.43 5.17 -4.17
CA ILE A 185 13.23 6.02 -4.24
C ILE A 185 12.54 5.85 -5.60
N ALA A 186 13.29 5.99 -6.69
CA ALA A 186 12.75 5.86 -8.03
C ALA A 186 12.17 4.45 -8.29
N ASN A 187 12.82 3.40 -7.79
CA ASN A 187 12.30 2.03 -7.90
C ASN A 187 10.93 1.88 -7.23
N VAL A 188 10.73 2.46 -6.05
CA VAL A 188 9.44 2.41 -5.36
C VAL A 188 8.38 3.19 -6.14
N ILE A 189 8.69 4.38 -6.64
CA ILE A 189 7.75 5.15 -7.47
C ILE A 189 7.34 4.34 -8.70
N LEU A 190 8.30 3.73 -9.41
CA LEU A 190 8.06 2.94 -10.61
C LEU A 190 7.29 1.63 -10.37
N LEU A 191 7.18 1.15 -9.13
CA LEU A 191 6.24 0.08 -8.77
C LEU A 191 4.78 0.55 -8.86
N HIS A 192 4.52 1.82 -8.59
CA HIS A 192 3.18 2.41 -8.56
C HIS A 192 2.78 3.05 -9.90
N ASP A 193 3.73 3.68 -10.57
CA ASP A 193 3.59 4.27 -11.89
C ASP A 193 4.83 3.97 -12.73
N ASN A 194 4.74 2.98 -13.59
CA ASN A 194 5.86 2.50 -14.40
C ASN A 194 6.25 3.43 -15.55
N ILE A 195 5.48 4.49 -15.78
CA ILE A 195 5.75 5.56 -16.75
C ILE A 195 5.90 6.94 -16.11
N ASP A 196 6.13 7.00 -14.80
CA ASP A 196 6.49 8.26 -14.13
C ASP A 196 7.83 8.78 -14.66
N GLU A 197 7.75 9.87 -15.42
CA GLU A 197 8.92 10.46 -16.10
C GLU A 197 9.96 10.97 -15.12
N GLU A 198 9.54 11.58 -14.01
CA GLU A 198 10.47 12.10 -13.01
C GLU A 198 11.25 10.99 -12.32
N ALA A 199 10.59 9.89 -11.96
CA ALA A 199 11.26 8.72 -11.40
C ALA A 199 12.24 8.09 -12.39
N VAL A 200 11.91 8.04 -13.67
CA VAL A 200 12.83 7.56 -14.71
C VAL A 200 14.04 8.47 -14.83
N ARG A 201 13.85 9.80 -14.85
CA ARG A 201 14.95 10.78 -14.86
C ARG A 201 15.89 10.57 -13.67
N ILE A 202 15.35 10.50 -12.47
CA ILE A 202 16.11 10.28 -11.24
C ILE A 202 16.91 8.97 -11.34
N LYS A 203 16.27 7.88 -11.71
CA LYS A 203 16.89 6.55 -11.77
C LYS A 203 17.98 6.47 -12.85
N CYS A 204 17.68 6.90 -14.06
CA CYS A 204 18.64 6.84 -15.18
C CYS A 204 19.88 7.69 -14.88
N ARG A 205 19.67 8.92 -14.40
CA ARG A 205 20.77 9.82 -14.04
C ARG A 205 21.63 9.26 -12.90
N ALA A 206 21.02 8.77 -11.84
CA ALA A 206 21.76 8.19 -10.72
C ALA A 206 22.57 6.95 -11.16
N LEU A 207 21.97 6.04 -11.94
CA LEU A 207 22.70 4.87 -12.49
C LEU A 207 23.84 5.28 -13.42
N PHE A 208 23.64 6.30 -14.26
CA PHE A 208 24.67 6.80 -15.15
C PHE A 208 25.87 7.36 -14.37
N LEU A 209 25.60 8.18 -13.33
CA LEU A 209 26.63 8.74 -12.46
C LEU A 209 27.35 7.68 -11.61
N LEU A 210 26.68 6.59 -11.25
CA LEU A 210 27.29 5.41 -10.61
C LEU A 210 28.14 4.57 -11.57
N GLY A 211 28.29 4.97 -12.85
CA GLY A 211 29.01 4.22 -13.87
C GLY A 211 28.24 3.02 -14.45
N GLN A 212 26.99 2.81 -14.03
CA GLN A 212 26.11 1.72 -14.51
C GLN A 212 25.36 2.11 -15.77
N LYS A 213 26.09 2.54 -16.80
CA LYS A 213 25.52 3.08 -18.06
C LYS A 213 24.58 2.11 -18.77
N GLY A 214 24.90 0.81 -18.78
CA GLY A 214 24.05 -0.21 -19.38
C GLY A 214 22.69 -0.33 -18.66
N ALA A 215 22.68 -0.34 -17.33
CA ALA A 215 21.47 -0.38 -16.53
C ALA A 215 20.64 0.90 -16.68
N SER A 216 21.30 2.07 -16.75
CA SER A 216 20.65 3.35 -17.04
C SER A 216 19.93 3.32 -18.39
N LYS A 217 20.58 2.87 -19.46
CA LYS A 217 19.98 2.77 -20.79
C LYS A 217 18.82 1.78 -20.84
N GLN A 218 18.95 0.61 -20.20
CA GLN A 218 17.86 -0.37 -20.10
C GLN A 218 16.64 0.18 -19.34
N CYS A 219 16.87 0.97 -18.31
CA CYS A 219 15.77 1.63 -17.57
C CYS A 219 14.98 2.56 -18.51
N PHE A 220 15.66 3.38 -19.28
CA PHE A 220 15.02 4.29 -20.22
C PHE A 220 14.29 3.52 -21.35
N ASP A 221 14.92 2.51 -21.92
CA ASP A 221 14.32 1.72 -23.01
C ASP A 221 13.04 1.02 -22.55
N LYS A 222 13.03 0.50 -21.30
CA LYS A 222 11.82 -0.08 -20.68
C LYS A 222 10.73 0.97 -20.52
N PHE A 223 11.06 2.14 -20.02
CA PHE A 223 10.13 3.26 -19.92
C PHE A 223 9.52 3.63 -21.26
N ALA A 224 10.35 3.77 -22.30
CA ALA A 224 9.87 4.12 -23.65
C ALA A 224 8.90 3.05 -24.22
N GLN A 225 9.19 1.77 -23.98
CA GLN A 225 8.33 0.67 -24.38
C GLN A 225 6.98 0.68 -23.62
N GLU A 226 7.01 0.88 -22.32
CA GLU A 226 5.79 0.96 -21.51
C GLU A 226 4.95 2.19 -21.85
N HIS A 227 5.60 3.32 -22.10
CA HIS A 227 4.93 4.55 -22.56
C HIS A 227 4.20 4.32 -23.88
N LEU A 228 4.88 3.69 -24.87
CA LEU A 228 4.27 3.33 -26.14
C LEU A 228 3.09 2.35 -25.94
N ARG A 229 3.25 1.35 -25.07
CA ARG A 229 2.22 0.35 -24.79
C ARG A 229 0.96 0.93 -24.15
N LEU A 230 1.13 1.88 -23.20
CA LEU A 230 0.02 2.44 -22.42
C LEU A 230 -0.63 3.66 -23.09
N LEU A 231 0.18 4.53 -23.70
CA LEU A 231 -0.28 5.81 -24.25
C LEU A 231 -0.27 5.85 -25.79
N ASN A 232 0.19 4.77 -26.45
CA ASN A 232 0.31 4.65 -27.88
C ASN A 232 1.21 5.71 -28.54
N THR A 233 2.13 6.30 -27.76
CA THR A 233 3.13 7.28 -28.20
C THR A 233 4.46 7.01 -27.50
N TYR A 234 5.57 7.38 -28.14
CA TYR A 234 6.87 7.43 -27.48
C TYR A 234 6.95 8.65 -26.55
N PRO A 235 7.78 8.58 -25.48
CA PRO A 235 8.03 9.74 -24.64
C PRO A 235 8.70 10.86 -25.47
N GLU A 236 8.40 12.11 -25.14
CA GLU A 236 8.99 13.27 -25.83
C GLU A 236 10.46 13.48 -25.46
N ILE A 237 10.89 12.99 -24.28
CA ILE A 237 12.26 13.08 -23.80
C ILE A 237 13.15 12.01 -24.42
N SER A 238 14.41 12.35 -24.68
CA SER A 238 15.45 11.42 -25.10
C SER A 238 16.31 10.94 -23.93
N TYR A 239 17.00 9.81 -24.12
CA TYR A 239 17.93 9.31 -23.11
C TYR A 239 19.05 10.31 -22.80
N ASP A 240 19.59 10.99 -23.80
CA ASP A 240 20.69 11.95 -23.61
C ASP A 240 20.24 13.16 -22.77
N GLU A 241 19.01 13.61 -22.94
CA GLU A 241 18.41 14.66 -22.08
C GLU A 241 18.23 14.21 -20.64
N VAL A 242 17.95 12.93 -20.41
CA VAL A 242 17.74 12.38 -19.07
C VAL A 242 19.04 12.28 -18.28
N VAL A 243 20.17 11.97 -18.94
CA VAL A 243 21.46 11.75 -18.28
C VAL A 243 22.38 12.96 -18.31
N SER A 244 22.02 14.00 -19.04
CA SER A 244 22.73 15.30 -19.04
C SER A 244 22.43 16.04 -17.74
#